data_a4e22df677f4064c4884d45f8d38d871
#
_entry.id   a4e22df677f4064c4884d45f8d38d871
#
_cell.length_a   1.000
_cell.length_b   1.000
_cell.length_c   1.000
_cell.angle_alpha   90.00
_cell.angle_beta   90.00
_cell.angle_gamma   90.00
#
_symmetry.space_group_name_H-M   'P 1'
#
loop_
_entity.id
_entity.type
_entity.pdbx_description
1 polymer ?
#
loop_
_entity_poly.entity_id
_entity_poly.type
_entity_poly.pdbx_seq_one_letter_code
_entity_poly.pdbx_strand_id
1 'polypeptide(L)'
;ALFTCLSKGDIGLAETYFNNGISSRDISKLIHFFSFNLDDLQKISRGKNLLKIIYFIKHLLKRNTINGSKKNITAHYDLGNQFYKLWLDETMTYSSALFEDKNLSLNDAQKNKYQRILDVIDIKPGERILEIGCGWGGFMEYAISKGYEVTGITISDEQYKYTKKRIEDLSSTSTVELIDYRNLNGKFDAVVSIEMFEAVGKEYWNDYFSKIRTLLKPKKKAIIQTIT
;
A
#
# COMPACT_ATOMS: atom_id res chain seq x y z
N ALA A 1 -4.64 -20.95 -24.40
CA ALA A 1 -5.54 -19.91 -23.95
C ALA A 1 -6.51 -20.43 -22.88
N LEU A 2 -7.58 -21.16 -23.25
CA LEU A 2 -8.63 -21.60 -22.31
C LEU A 2 -8.08 -22.44 -21.13
N PHE A 3 -7.20 -23.38 -21.39
CA PHE A 3 -6.56 -24.20 -20.34
C PHE A 3 -5.77 -23.34 -19.33
N THR A 4 -5.06 -22.32 -19.80
CA THR A 4 -4.28 -21.41 -18.96
C THR A 4 -5.22 -20.58 -18.08
N CYS A 5 -6.31 -20.05 -18.63
CA CYS A 5 -7.35 -19.32 -17.88
C CYS A 5 -7.98 -20.21 -16.81
N LEU A 6 -8.39 -21.45 -17.14
CA LEU A 6 -9.02 -22.38 -16.21
C LEU A 6 -8.05 -22.91 -15.14
N SER A 7 -6.75 -22.99 -15.41
CA SER A 7 -5.75 -23.52 -14.48
C SER A 7 -5.17 -22.46 -13.55
N LYS A 8 -5.07 -21.20 -14.00
CA LYS A 8 -4.43 -20.09 -13.27
C LYS A 8 -5.41 -18.96 -12.90
N GLY A 9 -6.69 -19.11 -13.26
CA GLY A 9 -7.72 -18.10 -12.98
C GLY A 9 -7.46 -16.76 -13.67
N ASP A 10 -7.62 -15.67 -12.93
CA ASP A 10 -7.41 -14.28 -13.36
C ASP A 10 -5.98 -14.00 -13.86
N ILE A 11 -4.97 -14.55 -13.19
CA ILE A 11 -3.57 -14.49 -13.65
C ILE A 11 -3.42 -15.17 -15.04
N GLY A 12 -4.06 -16.33 -15.22
CA GLY A 12 -4.04 -17.05 -16.50
C GLY A 12 -4.74 -16.29 -17.61
N LEU A 13 -5.82 -15.55 -17.29
CA LEU A 13 -6.49 -14.65 -18.23
C LEU A 13 -5.55 -13.51 -18.67
N ALA A 14 -4.92 -12.84 -17.71
CA ALA A 14 -3.98 -11.76 -17.97
C ALA A 14 -2.78 -12.25 -18.81
N GLU A 15 -2.13 -13.34 -18.40
CA GLU A 15 -1.01 -13.94 -19.18
C GLU A 15 -1.44 -14.29 -20.61
N THR A 16 -2.66 -14.82 -20.78
CA THR A 16 -3.16 -15.21 -22.11
C THR A 16 -3.44 -13.98 -22.97
N TYR A 17 -3.95 -12.91 -22.38
CA TYR A 17 -4.19 -11.64 -23.09
C TYR A 17 -2.85 -11.03 -23.52
N PHE A 18 -1.87 -10.90 -22.61
CA PHE A 18 -0.55 -10.36 -22.94
C PHE A 18 0.19 -11.15 -24.00
N ASN A 19 -0.01 -12.46 -24.05
CA ASN A 19 0.57 -13.33 -25.06
C ASN A 19 -0.27 -13.43 -26.35
N ASN A 20 -1.22 -12.52 -26.55
CA ASN A 20 -2.13 -12.49 -27.72
C ASN A 20 -2.94 -13.78 -27.94
N GLY A 21 -3.13 -14.59 -26.91
CA GLY A 21 -3.93 -15.81 -26.96
C GLY A 21 -5.45 -15.55 -26.84
N ILE A 22 -5.82 -14.37 -26.35
CA ILE A 22 -7.18 -13.82 -26.32
C ILE A 22 -7.09 -12.38 -26.79
N SER A 23 -8.02 -11.96 -27.64
CA SER A 23 -8.15 -10.57 -28.04
C SER A 23 -9.57 -10.07 -27.78
N SER A 24 -9.71 -8.79 -27.48
CA SER A 24 -10.99 -8.14 -27.29
C SER A 24 -10.97 -6.76 -27.93
N ARG A 25 -12.08 -6.36 -28.56
CA ARG A 25 -12.26 -4.98 -29.04
C ARG A 25 -12.48 -4.00 -27.88
N ASP A 26 -12.89 -4.51 -26.72
CA ASP A 26 -13.18 -3.74 -25.52
C ASP A 26 -12.72 -4.56 -24.31
N ILE A 27 -11.53 -4.21 -23.80
CA ILE A 27 -10.93 -4.92 -22.66
C ILE A 27 -11.76 -4.74 -21.38
N SER A 28 -12.42 -3.58 -21.22
CA SER A 28 -13.25 -3.31 -20.04
C SER A 28 -14.44 -4.28 -19.98
N LYS A 29 -15.10 -4.53 -21.11
CA LYS A 29 -16.19 -5.51 -21.19
C LYS A 29 -15.70 -6.94 -20.93
N LEU A 30 -14.50 -7.28 -21.41
CA LEU A 30 -13.89 -8.58 -21.14
C LEU A 30 -13.65 -8.77 -19.64
N ILE A 31 -13.05 -7.79 -18.98
CA ILE A 31 -12.80 -7.82 -17.53
C ILE A 31 -14.14 -7.87 -16.76
N HIS A 32 -15.11 -7.06 -17.16
CA HIS A 32 -16.44 -7.05 -16.54
C HIS A 32 -17.14 -8.40 -16.64
N PHE A 33 -17.07 -9.06 -17.80
CA PHE A 33 -17.61 -10.41 -17.99
C PHE A 33 -16.98 -11.42 -17.02
N PHE A 34 -15.66 -11.42 -16.89
CA PHE A 34 -14.97 -12.34 -15.97
C PHE A 34 -15.26 -12.00 -14.50
N SER A 35 -15.32 -10.72 -14.13
CA SER A 35 -15.64 -10.30 -12.76
C SER A 35 -17.07 -10.70 -12.36
N PHE A 36 -18.03 -10.55 -13.28
CA PHE A 36 -19.43 -10.89 -13.03
C PHE A 36 -19.67 -12.40 -12.88
N ASN A 37 -18.86 -13.21 -13.56
CA ASN A 37 -18.95 -14.68 -13.52
C ASN A 37 -17.87 -15.32 -12.63
N LEU A 38 -17.21 -14.56 -11.75
CA LEU A 38 -16.05 -15.02 -10.99
C LEU A 38 -16.35 -16.26 -10.12
N ASP A 39 -17.50 -16.27 -9.42
CA ASP A 39 -17.90 -17.37 -8.55
C ASP A 39 -18.09 -18.68 -9.32
N ASP A 40 -18.69 -18.64 -10.50
CA ASP A 40 -18.91 -19.82 -11.31
C ASP A 40 -17.62 -20.32 -11.96
N LEU A 41 -16.76 -19.41 -12.41
CA LEU A 41 -15.42 -19.74 -12.90
C LEU A 41 -14.55 -20.36 -11.82
N GLN A 42 -14.62 -19.88 -10.59
CA GLN A 42 -13.91 -20.47 -9.45
C GLN A 42 -14.41 -21.88 -9.11
N LYS A 43 -15.71 -22.17 -9.21
CA LYS A 43 -16.24 -23.52 -9.02
C LYS A 43 -15.64 -24.51 -10.05
N ILE A 44 -15.54 -24.09 -11.30
CA ILE A 44 -14.93 -24.90 -12.37
C ILE A 44 -13.43 -25.13 -12.11
N SER A 45 -12.74 -24.13 -11.56
CA SER A 45 -11.29 -24.17 -11.25
C SER A 45 -10.94 -24.99 -9.99
N ARG A 46 -11.87 -25.19 -9.07
CA ARG A 46 -11.62 -25.82 -7.74
C ARG A 46 -11.17 -27.29 -7.75
N GLY A 47 -11.11 -27.95 -8.90
CA GLY A 47 -10.81 -29.39 -9.00
C GLY A 47 -9.32 -29.80 -8.88
N LYS A 48 -8.34 -28.89 -8.67
CA LYS A 48 -6.91 -29.24 -8.74
C LYS A 48 -6.14 -28.93 -7.46
N ASN A 49 -6.26 -29.81 -6.47
CA ASN A 49 -5.50 -29.73 -5.20
C ASN A 49 -3.98 -29.71 -5.38
N LEU A 50 -3.45 -30.35 -6.42
CA LEU A 50 -2.01 -30.41 -6.69
C LEU A 50 -1.42 -29.02 -7.04
N LEU A 51 -2.15 -28.19 -7.79
CA LEU A 51 -1.72 -26.82 -8.10
C LEU A 51 -1.70 -25.93 -6.84
N LYS A 52 -2.63 -26.13 -5.91
CA LYS A 52 -2.63 -25.41 -4.63
C LYS A 52 -1.37 -25.70 -3.82
N ILE A 53 -0.88 -26.93 -3.82
CA ILE A 53 0.36 -27.32 -3.11
C ILE A 53 1.56 -26.59 -3.74
N ILE A 54 1.66 -26.55 -5.06
CA ILE A 54 2.73 -25.85 -5.77
C ILE A 54 2.68 -24.35 -5.50
N TYR A 55 1.49 -23.74 -5.51
CA TYR A 55 1.31 -22.33 -5.15
C TYR A 55 1.64 -22.07 -3.68
N PHE A 56 1.27 -22.96 -2.77
CA PHE A 56 1.61 -22.87 -1.35
C PHE A 56 3.14 -22.93 -1.14
N ILE A 57 3.85 -23.83 -1.81
CA ILE A 57 5.33 -23.91 -1.76
C ILE A 57 5.95 -22.62 -2.33
N LYS A 58 5.46 -22.12 -3.47
CA LYS A 58 5.92 -20.83 -4.03
C LYS A 58 5.66 -19.66 -3.09
N HIS A 59 4.54 -19.66 -2.37
CA HIS A 59 4.22 -18.65 -1.36
C HIS A 59 5.18 -18.73 -0.17
N LEU A 60 5.51 -19.93 0.31
CA LEU A 60 6.50 -20.12 1.38
C LEU A 60 7.90 -19.59 1.01
N LEU A 61 8.28 -19.66 -0.28
CA LEU A 61 9.55 -19.13 -0.80
C LEU A 61 9.56 -17.60 -0.93
N LYS A 62 8.39 -16.93 -0.89
CA LYS A 62 8.23 -15.46 -0.97
C LYS A 62 7.94 -14.83 0.40
N ARG A 63 8.51 -15.38 1.48
CA ARG A 63 8.34 -14.83 2.82
C ARG A 63 8.79 -13.38 2.91
N ASN A 64 8.05 -12.60 3.70
CA ASN A 64 8.32 -11.16 3.95
C ASN A 64 9.42 -10.98 5.02
N THR A 65 10.55 -11.67 4.86
CA THR A 65 11.80 -11.36 5.58
C THR A 65 12.27 -9.96 5.19
N ILE A 66 13.21 -9.36 5.91
CA ILE A 66 13.74 -8.01 5.59
C ILE A 66 14.16 -7.92 4.12
N ASN A 67 14.93 -8.90 3.63
CA ASN A 67 15.36 -8.94 2.22
C ASN A 67 14.22 -9.30 1.24
N GLY A 68 13.31 -10.19 1.66
CA GLY A 68 12.15 -10.58 0.86
C GLY A 68 11.14 -9.44 0.69
N SER A 69 10.87 -8.67 1.74
CA SER A 69 9.99 -7.50 1.68
C SER A 69 10.52 -6.44 0.71
N LYS A 70 11.82 -6.12 0.76
CA LYS A 70 12.41 -5.16 -0.18
C LYS A 70 12.25 -5.63 -1.62
N LYS A 71 12.57 -6.89 -1.93
CA LYS A 71 12.44 -7.44 -3.28
C LYS A 71 10.99 -7.46 -3.78
N ASN A 72 10.04 -7.84 -2.91
CA ASN A 72 8.63 -7.91 -3.29
C ASN A 72 8.06 -6.51 -3.56
N ILE A 73 8.40 -5.51 -2.72
CA ILE A 73 7.96 -4.13 -2.88
C ILE A 73 8.63 -3.47 -4.09
N THR A 74 9.93 -3.66 -4.31
CA THR A 74 10.59 -3.16 -5.51
C THR A 74 9.89 -3.67 -6.76
N ALA A 75 9.64 -4.97 -6.87
CA ALA A 75 8.94 -5.55 -8.02
C ALA A 75 7.51 -5.00 -8.21
N HIS A 76 6.81 -4.64 -7.13
CA HIS A 76 5.47 -4.07 -7.20
C HIS A 76 5.49 -2.62 -7.72
N TYR A 77 6.47 -1.82 -7.30
CA TYR A 77 6.58 -0.40 -7.67
C TYR A 77 7.50 -0.13 -8.88
N ASP A 78 8.14 -1.15 -9.46
CA ASP A 78 8.99 -1.06 -10.67
C ASP A 78 8.21 -0.65 -11.94
N LEU A 79 6.87 -0.60 -11.90
CA LEU A 79 6.04 0.01 -12.93
C LEU A 79 6.34 1.51 -13.11
N GLY A 80 7.00 2.13 -12.13
CA GLY A 80 7.47 3.50 -12.13
C GLY A 80 6.40 4.56 -11.86
N ASN A 81 6.85 5.72 -11.40
CA ASN A 81 5.97 6.84 -11.00
C ASN A 81 5.05 7.32 -12.12
N GLN A 82 5.47 7.20 -13.39
CA GLN A 82 4.66 7.60 -14.56
C GLN A 82 3.41 6.75 -14.71
N PHE A 83 3.50 5.44 -14.44
CA PHE A 83 2.34 4.55 -14.47
C PHE A 83 1.31 4.93 -13.41
N TYR A 84 1.75 5.16 -12.17
CA TYR A 84 0.84 5.51 -11.06
C TYR A 84 0.16 6.87 -11.27
N LYS A 85 0.86 7.84 -11.88
CA LYS A 85 0.29 9.16 -12.24
C LYS A 85 -0.86 9.10 -13.25
N LEU A 86 -1.04 8.00 -13.98
CA LEU A 86 -2.13 7.86 -14.95
C LEU A 86 -3.50 7.71 -14.28
N TRP A 87 -3.55 7.27 -13.03
CA TRP A 87 -4.82 6.91 -12.37
C TRP A 87 -4.90 7.28 -10.88
N LEU A 88 -3.80 7.61 -10.23
CA LEU A 88 -3.82 8.23 -8.92
C LEU A 88 -4.09 9.74 -9.03
N ASP A 89 -4.63 10.31 -7.96
CA ASP A 89 -4.79 11.75 -7.82
C ASP A 89 -3.46 12.48 -7.56
N GLU A 90 -3.50 13.80 -7.43
CA GLU A 90 -2.30 14.63 -7.21
C GLU A 90 -1.54 14.27 -5.92
N THR A 91 -2.21 13.73 -4.92
CA THR A 91 -1.56 13.26 -3.69
C THR A 91 -0.70 12.02 -3.92
N MET A 92 -0.86 11.35 -5.05
CA MET A 92 -0.21 10.07 -5.35
C MET A 92 -0.49 9.01 -4.28
N THR A 93 -1.71 9.00 -3.74
CA THR A 93 -2.06 8.08 -2.66
C THR A 93 -2.63 6.77 -3.20
N TYR A 94 -1.87 5.71 -3.02
CA TYR A 94 -2.27 4.35 -3.41
C TYR A 94 -2.91 3.63 -2.22
N SER A 95 -4.05 4.13 -1.80
CA SER A 95 -4.89 3.54 -0.75
C SER A 95 -6.31 4.11 -0.85
N SER A 96 -7.28 3.48 -0.20
CA SER A 96 -8.67 3.92 -0.22
C SER A 96 -8.83 5.32 0.36
N ALA A 97 -9.77 6.08 -0.19
CA ALA A 97 -10.10 7.43 0.22
C ALA A 97 -11.38 7.46 1.08
N LEU A 98 -11.61 8.56 1.80
CA LEU A 98 -12.83 8.78 2.59
C LEU A 98 -13.77 9.72 1.85
N PHE A 99 -14.75 9.15 1.15
CA PHE A 99 -15.81 9.88 0.47
C PHE A 99 -16.96 10.15 1.45
N GLU A 100 -17.02 11.37 1.97
CA GLU A 100 -18.16 11.83 2.80
C GLU A 100 -19.36 12.21 1.91
N ASP A 101 -19.11 12.60 0.67
CA ASP A 101 -20.10 12.86 -0.37
C ASP A 101 -19.66 12.20 -1.69
N LYS A 102 -20.62 11.66 -2.44
CA LYS A 102 -20.38 10.97 -3.74
C LYS A 102 -19.81 11.88 -4.83
N ASN A 103 -19.98 13.18 -4.68
CA ASN A 103 -19.52 14.17 -5.67
C ASN A 103 -18.11 14.69 -5.38
N LEU A 104 -17.47 14.26 -4.30
CA LEU A 104 -16.09 14.67 -3.99
C LEU A 104 -15.11 14.16 -5.04
N SER A 105 -14.12 14.98 -5.35
CA SER A 105 -12.96 14.52 -6.10
C SER A 105 -12.17 13.48 -5.30
N LEU A 106 -11.42 12.62 -5.97
CA LEU A 106 -10.53 11.67 -5.29
C LEU A 106 -9.51 12.41 -4.40
N ASN A 107 -8.99 13.54 -4.87
CA ASN A 107 -8.06 14.39 -4.10
C ASN A 107 -8.69 14.87 -2.78
N ASP A 108 -9.92 15.37 -2.82
CA ASP A 108 -10.60 15.84 -1.61
C ASP A 108 -10.94 14.68 -0.67
N ALA A 109 -11.36 13.56 -1.21
CA ALA A 109 -11.63 12.35 -0.42
C ALA A 109 -10.35 11.80 0.24
N GLN A 110 -9.18 11.89 -0.42
CA GLN A 110 -7.89 11.57 0.19
C GLN A 110 -7.53 12.55 1.32
N LYS A 111 -7.74 13.85 1.13
CA LYS A 111 -7.54 14.86 2.17
C LYS A 111 -8.47 14.66 3.37
N ASN A 112 -9.74 14.28 3.14
CA ASN A 112 -10.67 13.93 4.22
C ASN A 112 -10.15 12.75 5.06
N LYS A 113 -9.63 11.72 4.41
CA LYS A 113 -8.98 10.62 5.10
C LYS A 113 -7.82 11.09 5.97
N TYR A 114 -6.94 11.93 5.44
CA TYR A 114 -5.81 12.47 6.19
C TYR A 114 -6.25 13.31 7.37
N GLN A 115 -7.24 14.17 7.18
CA GLN A 115 -7.81 14.96 8.27
C GLN A 115 -8.40 14.05 9.34
N ARG A 116 -9.18 13.03 8.96
CA ARG A 116 -9.73 12.04 9.90
C ARG A 116 -8.65 11.34 10.72
N ILE A 117 -7.52 11.00 10.10
CA ILE A 117 -6.38 10.41 10.80
C ILE A 117 -5.83 11.40 11.83
N LEU A 118 -5.61 12.67 11.45
CA LEU A 118 -5.11 13.71 12.37
C LEU A 118 -6.06 13.95 13.53
N ASP A 119 -7.37 14.00 13.29
CA ASP A 119 -8.40 14.19 14.34
C ASP A 119 -8.40 13.04 15.37
N VAL A 120 -8.21 11.80 14.90
CA VAL A 120 -8.21 10.63 15.79
C VAL A 120 -6.92 10.49 16.58
N ILE A 121 -5.79 10.89 16.01
CA ILE A 121 -4.49 10.86 16.70
C ILE A 121 -4.52 11.76 17.94
N ASP A 122 -5.16 12.92 17.87
CA ASP A 122 -5.30 13.88 18.95
C ASP A 122 -3.94 14.35 19.50
N ILE A 123 -3.11 14.87 18.60
CA ILE A 123 -1.82 15.51 18.91
C ILE A 123 -1.84 16.96 18.44
N LYS A 124 -0.88 17.76 18.91
CA LYS A 124 -0.79 19.19 18.61
C LYS A 124 0.20 19.47 17.48
N PRO A 125 0.03 20.57 16.74
CA PRO A 125 1.06 21.07 15.84
C PRO A 125 2.41 21.18 16.57
N GLY A 126 3.50 20.82 15.88
CA GLY A 126 4.85 20.70 16.45
C GLY A 126 5.16 19.33 17.07
N GLU A 127 4.16 18.48 17.32
CA GLU A 127 4.42 17.10 17.75
C GLU A 127 4.81 16.21 16.56
N ARG A 128 5.56 15.14 16.83
CA ARG A 128 6.20 14.30 15.85
C ARG A 128 5.36 13.08 15.48
N ILE A 129 5.06 12.94 14.20
CA ILE A 129 4.38 11.78 13.60
C ILE A 129 5.42 10.89 12.91
N LEU A 130 5.34 9.59 13.13
CA LEU A 130 5.98 8.59 12.28
C LEU A 130 4.94 8.04 11.30
N GLU A 131 5.22 8.09 10.00
CA GLU A 131 4.44 7.38 8.98
C GLU A 131 5.21 6.15 8.49
N ILE A 132 4.68 4.95 8.77
CA ILE A 132 5.25 3.68 8.32
C ILE A 132 4.66 3.31 6.96
N GLY A 133 5.49 3.30 5.91
CA GLY A 133 5.03 3.10 4.54
C GLY A 133 4.46 4.39 3.93
N CYS A 134 5.25 5.46 3.93
CA CYS A 134 4.80 6.79 3.51
C CYS A 134 4.42 6.92 2.01
N GLY A 135 4.63 5.88 1.22
CA GLY A 135 4.33 5.92 -0.21
C GLY A 135 5.04 7.09 -0.90
N TRP A 136 4.29 7.85 -1.69
CA TRP A 136 4.78 9.08 -2.36
C TRP A 136 4.61 10.35 -1.53
N GLY A 137 4.35 10.22 -0.21
CA GLY A 137 4.36 11.32 0.74
C GLY A 137 3.10 12.18 0.78
N GLY A 138 1.96 11.69 0.29
CA GLY A 138 0.72 12.47 0.30
C GLY A 138 0.22 12.83 1.70
N PHE A 139 0.23 11.88 2.64
CA PHE A 139 -0.11 12.18 4.04
C PHE A 139 0.96 13.06 4.71
N MET A 140 2.25 12.82 4.43
CA MET A 140 3.33 13.66 4.96
C MET A 140 3.12 15.13 4.59
N GLU A 141 2.94 15.43 3.28
CA GLU A 141 2.70 16.78 2.79
C GLU A 141 1.49 17.42 3.48
N TYR A 142 0.39 16.70 3.59
CA TYR A 142 -0.82 17.18 4.25
C TYR A 142 -0.58 17.47 5.74
N ALA A 143 0.05 16.57 6.48
CA ALA A 143 0.32 16.76 7.91
C ALA A 143 1.32 17.89 8.16
N ILE A 144 2.35 18.03 7.33
CA ILE A 144 3.30 19.17 7.37
C ILE A 144 2.56 20.49 7.16
N SER A 145 1.62 20.57 6.19
CA SER A 145 0.81 21.78 5.97
C SER A 145 -0.07 22.16 7.16
N LYS A 146 -0.35 21.21 8.07
CA LYS A 146 -1.07 21.43 9.32
C LYS A 146 -0.16 21.72 10.53
N GLY A 147 1.15 21.84 10.28
CA GLY A 147 2.14 22.21 11.30
C GLY A 147 2.70 21.03 12.10
N TYR A 148 2.52 19.78 11.66
CA TYR A 148 3.13 18.62 12.30
C TYR A 148 4.53 18.35 11.77
N GLU A 149 5.41 17.80 12.62
CA GLU A 149 6.68 17.25 12.18
C GLU A 149 6.49 15.78 11.78
N VAL A 150 6.87 15.41 10.57
CA VAL A 150 6.64 14.05 10.06
C VAL A 150 7.96 13.38 9.69
N THR A 151 8.18 12.20 10.24
CA THR A 151 9.18 11.26 9.77
C THR A 151 8.48 10.16 8.98
N GLY A 152 8.64 10.14 7.66
CA GLY A 152 8.13 9.08 6.80
C GLY A 152 9.17 8.02 6.54
N ILE A 153 8.79 6.75 6.51
CA ILE A 153 9.70 5.68 6.14
C ILE A 153 9.13 4.84 4.99
N THR A 154 10.00 4.42 4.12
CA THR A 154 9.69 3.49 3.02
C THR A 154 10.89 2.57 2.75
N ILE A 155 10.66 1.45 2.09
CA ILE A 155 11.72 0.56 1.60
C ILE A 155 11.84 0.59 0.07
N SER A 156 11.07 1.45 -0.60
CA SER A 156 11.12 1.69 -2.05
C SER A 156 12.02 2.89 -2.36
N ASP A 157 13.07 2.67 -3.15
CA ASP A 157 13.98 3.72 -3.60
C ASP A 157 13.24 4.82 -4.40
N GLU A 158 12.25 4.44 -5.23
CA GLU A 158 11.49 5.37 -6.06
C GLU A 158 10.54 6.25 -5.22
N GLN A 159 9.86 5.65 -4.24
CA GLN A 159 9.02 6.40 -3.30
C GLN A 159 9.87 7.35 -2.45
N TYR A 160 11.01 6.88 -1.96
CA TYR A 160 11.93 7.71 -1.18
C TYR A 160 12.37 8.96 -1.93
N LYS A 161 12.87 8.81 -3.18
CA LYS A 161 13.31 9.94 -4.01
C LYS A 161 12.17 10.92 -4.28
N TYR A 162 10.99 10.39 -4.61
CA TYR A 162 9.81 11.20 -4.89
C TYR A 162 9.36 11.99 -3.66
N THR A 163 9.21 11.31 -2.52
CA THR A 163 8.76 11.91 -1.26
C THR A 163 9.77 12.94 -0.76
N LYS A 164 11.07 12.65 -0.85
CA LYS A 164 12.13 13.59 -0.48
C LYS A 164 11.99 14.90 -1.23
N LYS A 165 11.82 14.84 -2.56
CA LYS A 165 11.61 16.04 -3.39
C LYS A 165 10.30 16.76 -3.04
N ARG A 166 9.22 16.00 -2.72
CA ARG A 166 7.91 16.56 -2.39
C ARG A 166 7.93 17.42 -1.13
N ILE A 167 8.69 17.01 -0.11
CA ILE A 167 8.73 17.71 1.20
C ILE A 167 9.90 18.66 1.36
N GLU A 168 10.81 18.76 0.40
CA GLU A 168 12.08 19.49 0.48
C GLU A 168 11.91 20.95 0.91
N ASP A 169 10.93 21.63 0.35
CA ASP A 169 10.64 23.03 0.61
C ASP A 169 9.53 23.26 1.68
N LEU A 170 8.95 22.20 2.22
CA LEU A 170 7.79 22.31 3.10
C LEU A 170 8.16 22.39 4.58
N SER A 171 9.26 21.77 5.00
CA SER A 171 9.66 21.68 6.40
C SER A 171 11.14 21.34 6.52
N SER A 172 11.84 22.05 7.39
CA SER A 172 13.24 21.74 7.74
C SER A 172 13.38 20.63 8.79
N THR A 173 12.30 20.25 9.48
CA THR A 173 12.29 19.27 10.57
C THR A 173 11.68 17.94 10.15
N SER A 174 10.87 17.91 9.09
CA SER A 174 10.29 16.67 8.56
C SER A 174 11.28 15.95 7.65
N THR A 175 11.31 14.63 7.74
CA THR A 175 12.28 13.79 7.02
C THR A 175 11.62 12.57 6.40
N VAL A 176 12.20 12.07 5.32
CA VAL A 176 11.89 10.73 4.80
C VAL A 176 13.15 9.87 4.86
N GLU A 177 13.00 8.60 5.26
CA GLU A 177 14.11 7.67 5.39
C GLU A 177 13.85 6.39 4.59
N LEU A 178 14.90 5.90 3.92
CA LEU A 178 14.87 4.62 3.21
C LEU A 178 15.26 3.50 4.19
N ILE A 179 14.32 3.08 5.02
CA ILE A 179 14.56 2.11 6.09
C ILE A 179 13.35 1.21 6.30
N ASP A 180 13.62 -0.04 6.69
CA ASP A 180 12.58 -0.95 7.18
C ASP A 180 12.18 -0.57 8.61
N TYR A 181 10.86 -0.54 8.90
CA TYR A 181 10.32 -0.17 10.20
C TYR A 181 10.94 -1.00 11.36
N ARG A 182 11.34 -2.24 11.10
CA ARG A 182 11.98 -3.12 12.09
C ARG A 182 13.32 -2.57 12.60
N ASN A 183 14.02 -1.81 11.78
CA ASN A 183 15.32 -1.23 12.08
C ASN A 183 15.25 0.22 12.61
N LEU A 184 14.07 0.86 12.53
CA LEU A 184 13.91 2.24 12.98
C LEU A 184 14.00 2.33 14.51
N ASN A 185 14.62 3.38 15.02
CA ASN A 185 14.65 3.72 16.44
C ASN A 185 14.11 5.14 16.65
N GLY A 186 13.73 5.44 17.89
CA GLY A 186 13.22 6.76 18.24
C GLY A 186 11.91 6.70 19.01
N LYS A 187 11.37 7.89 19.32
CA LYS A 187 10.09 8.07 20.02
C LYS A 187 9.28 9.15 19.31
N PHE A 188 8.02 8.83 19.06
CA PHE A 188 7.09 9.68 18.34
C PHE A 188 5.82 9.93 19.14
N ASP A 189 5.17 11.07 18.89
CA ASP A 189 3.91 11.42 19.52
C ASP A 189 2.73 10.70 18.88
N ALA A 190 2.90 10.25 17.62
CA ALA A 190 1.94 9.38 16.95
C ALA A 190 2.66 8.44 15.96
N VAL A 191 2.03 7.31 15.66
CA VAL A 191 2.42 6.43 14.56
C VAL A 191 1.22 6.26 13.63
N VAL A 192 1.43 6.45 12.34
CA VAL A 192 0.46 6.26 11.27
C VAL A 192 0.95 5.20 10.31
N SER A 193 0.07 4.32 9.88
CA SER A 193 0.36 3.31 8.86
C SER A 193 -0.89 3.13 7.99
N ILE A 194 -0.79 3.46 6.71
CA ILE A 194 -1.91 3.48 5.77
C ILE A 194 -1.70 2.38 4.74
N GLU A 195 -2.51 1.32 4.79
CA GLU A 195 -2.51 0.18 3.87
C GLU A 195 -1.09 -0.38 3.61
N MET A 196 -0.31 -0.50 4.68
CA MET A 196 1.00 -1.17 4.68
C MET A 196 0.93 -2.50 5.44
N PHE A 197 -0.01 -2.62 6.40
CA PHE A 197 -0.12 -3.79 7.27
C PHE A 197 -0.39 -5.08 6.48
N GLU A 198 -1.08 -5.00 5.34
CA GLU A 198 -1.35 -6.11 4.42
C GLU A 198 -0.05 -6.76 3.90
N ALA A 199 1.01 -5.96 3.79
CA ALA A 199 2.33 -6.44 3.37
C ALA A 199 3.12 -7.08 4.53
N VAL A 200 2.63 -7.00 5.77
CA VAL A 200 3.21 -7.68 6.93
C VAL A 200 2.63 -9.10 6.98
N GLY A 201 3.42 -10.13 6.71
CA GLY A 201 2.96 -11.51 6.83
C GLY A 201 2.41 -11.79 8.23
N LYS A 202 1.39 -12.65 8.32
CA LYS A 202 0.70 -12.97 9.58
C LYS A 202 1.66 -13.44 10.69
N GLU A 203 2.72 -14.13 10.31
CA GLU A 203 3.79 -14.58 11.20
C GLU A 203 4.58 -13.44 11.86
N TYR A 204 4.53 -12.21 11.31
CA TYR A 204 5.24 -11.03 11.81
C TYR A 204 4.33 -10.00 12.50
N TRP A 205 3.04 -10.28 12.67
CA TRP A 205 2.10 -9.32 13.27
C TRP A 205 2.50 -8.93 14.70
N ASN A 206 2.93 -9.89 15.51
CA ASN A 206 3.38 -9.61 16.87
C ASN A 206 4.60 -8.68 16.89
N ASP A 207 5.54 -8.90 15.99
CA ASP A 207 6.73 -8.06 15.86
C ASP A 207 6.36 -6.65 15.41
N TYR A 208 5.42 -6.53 14.47
CA TYR A 208 4.92 -5.26 13.97
C TYR A 208 4.28 -4.42 15.09
N PHE A 209 3.32 -4.96 15.82
CA PHE A 209 2.67 -4.24 16.90
C PHE A 209 3.63 -3.96 18.08
N SER A 210 4.51 -4.88 18.39
CA SER A 210 5.56 -4.69 19.40
C SER A 210 6.49 -3.54 19.00
N LYS A 211 6.88 -3.46 17.72
CA LYS A 211 7.71 -2.37 17.20
C LYS A 211 7.00 -1.03 17.28
N ILE A 212 5.75 -0.94 16.85
CA ILE A 212 4.94 0.28 16.99
C ILE A 212 4.91 0.74 18.46
N ARG A 213 4.66 -0.18 19.40
CA ARG A 213 4.68 0.13 20.83
C ARG A 213 6.03 0.69 21.29
N THR A 214 7.15 0.18 20.78
CA THR A 214 8.49 0.70 21.14
C THR A 214 8.75 2.09 20.56
N LEU A 215 8.13 2.45 19.44
CA LEU A 215 8.30 3.73 18.77
C LEU A 215 7.37 4.82 19.32
N LEU A 216 6.27 4.46 19.96
CA LEU A 216 5.35 5.41 20.59
C LEU A 216 5.89 5.91 21.94
N LYS A 217 5.68 7.20 22.21
CA LYS A 217 5.78 7.75 23.57
C LYS A 217 4.65 7.20 24.45
N PRO A 218 4.80 7.15 25.78
CA PRO A 218 3.74 6.68 26.67
C PRO A 218 2.41 7.42 26.45
N LYS A 219 1.29 6.68 26.48
CA LYS A 219 -0.09 7.19 26.33
C LYS A 219 -0.42 7.81 24.97
N LYS A 220 0.47 7.70 23.98
CA LYS A 220 0.24 8.16 22.61
C LYS A 220 -0.39 7.07 21.75
N LYS A 221 -0.98 7.45 20.61
CA LYS A 221 -1.81 6.58 19.76
C LYS A 221 -1.10 6.17 18.47
N ALA A 222 -1.44 5.00 17.98
CA ALA A 222 -1.16 4.59 16.59
C ALA A 222 -2.48 4.47 15.83
N ILE A 223 -2.47 4.91 14.57
CA ILE A 223 -3.56 4.70 13.61
C ILE A 223 -3.06 3.77 12.51
N ILE A 224 -3.80 2.68 12.32
CA ILE A 224 -3.52 1.72 11.27
C ILE A 224 -4.77 1.61 10.41
N GLN A 225 -4.67 2.05 9.15
CA GLN A 225 -5.67 1.80 8.14
C GLN A 225 -5.31 0.52 7.41
N THR A 226 -6.24 -0.39 7.25
CA THR A 226 -6.04 -1.69 6.58
C THR A 226 -7.29 -2.09 5.82
N ILE A 227 -7.13 -2.88 4.77
CA ILE A 227 -8.21 -3.51 4.01
C ILE A 227 -8.69 -4.74 4.78
N THR A 228 -10.01 -4.91 4.93
CA THR A 228 -10.66 -6.02 5.65
C THR A 228 -11.61 -6.80 4.75
#